data_7a49e44d8993aa4535b234998e0f7246
#
_entry.id   7a49e44d8993aa4535b234998e0f7246
#
_cell.length_a   1.000
_cell.length_b   1.000
_cell.length_c   1.000
_cell.angle_alpha   90.00
_cell.angle_beta   90.00
_cell.angle_gamma   90.00
#
_symmetry.space_group_name_H-M   'P 1'
#
loop_
_entity.id
_entity.type
_entity.pdbx_description
1 polymer ?
#
loop_
_entity_poly.entity_id
_entity_poly.type
_entity_poly.pdbx_seq_one_letter_code
_entity_poly.pdbx_strand_id
1 'polypeptide(L)'
;DREHARRVLLDQTHQCAARLRAADRRCRVAVLKARGADFTTVTRSRTLATPTDLAQDIWETVSSLYSALPTPPGGFRLLGVRVEGLLRPDDGVQLLLDEDPRRGASERAADAVRRRWGTHAVAPASLLSGDGPTKAPPGQEGRGGRGRRP
;
A
#
# COMPACT_ATOMS: atom_id res chain seq x y z
N ASP A 1 13.96 -6.82 10.47
CA ASP A 1 12.96 -7.76 10.95
C ASP A 1 11.89 -7.99 9.87
N ARG A 2 11.77 -9.23 9.42
CA ARG A 2 10.84 -9.60 8.34
C ARG A 2 9.37 -9.44 8.74
N GLU A 3 9.06 -9.65 9.99
CA GLU A 3 7.71 -9.46 10.51
C GLU A 3 7.29 -7.99 10.44
N HIS A 4 8.17 -7.10 10.87
CA HIS A 4 7.92 -5.66 10.79
C HIS A 4 7.75 -5.22 9.32
N ALA A 5 8.63 -5.70 8.44
CA ALA A 5 8.56 -5.41 7.02
C ALA A 5 7.22 -5.84 6.41
N ARG A 6 6.72 -7.02 6.79
CA ARG A 6 5.42 -7.50 6.32
C ARG A 6 4.28 -6.59 6.76
N ARG A 7 4.33 -6.09 7.98
CA ARG A 7 3.32 -5.14 8.48
C ARG A 7 3.32 -3.84 7.69
N VAL A 8 4.50 -3.31 7.41
CA VAL A 8 4.64 -2.09 6.60
C VAL A 8 4.04 -2.30 5.20
N LEU A 9 4.38 -3.42 4.57
CA LEU A 9 3.85 -3.74 3.24
C LEU A 9 2.34 -3.97 3.26
N LEU A 10 1.83 -4.60 4.30
CA LEU A 10 0.39 -4.81 4.46
C LEU A 10 -0.36 -3.48 4.60
N ASP A 11 0.18 -2.57 5.40
CA ASP A 11 -0.41 -1.25 5.57
C ASP A 11 -0.44 -0.49 4.25
N GLN A 12 0.66 -0.47 3.52
CA GLN A 12 0.73 0.18 2.21
C GLN A 12 -0.22 -0.46 1.20
N THR A 13 -0.38 -1.78 1.25
CA THR A 13 -1.33 -2.50 0.40
C THR A 13 -2.75 -2.04 0.66
N HIS A 14 -3.13 -1.92 1.93
CA HIS A 14 -4.46 -1.41 2.29
C HIS A 14 -4.67 0.04 1.84
N GLN A 15 -3.64 0.87 1.96
CA GLN A 15 -3.71 2.25 1.47
C GLN A 15 -3.91 2.32 -0.05
N CYS A 16 -3.16 1.52 -0.80
CA CYS A 16 -3.31 1.45 -2.26
C CYS A 16 -4.72 1.00 -2.65
N ALA A 17 -5.22 -0.06 -2.02
CA ALA A 17 -6.54 -0.60 -2.31
C ALA A 17 -7.65 0.40 -1.98
N ALA A 18 -7.55 1.08 -0.85
CA ALA A 18 -8.52 2.09 -0.46
C ALA A 18 -8.56 3.26 -1.46
N ARG A 19 -7.40 3.68 -1.95
CA ARG A 19 -7.31 4.73 -2.98
C ARG A 19 -7.93 4.28 -4.31
N LEU A 20 -7.72 3.03 -4.69
CA LEU A 20 -8.34 2.46 -5.89
C LEU A 20 -9.87 2.49 -5.78
N ARG A 21 -10.40 2.01 -4.66
CA ARG A 21 -11.85 1.99 -4.42
C ARG A 21 -12.43 3.40 -4.39
N ALA A 22 -11.74 4.34 -3.75
CA ALA A 22 -12.18 5.74 -3.69
C ALA A 22 -12.19 6.41 -5.06
N ALA A 23 -11.25 6.04 -5.93
CA ALA A 23 -11.16 6.55 -7.30
C ALA A 23 -11.99 5.75 -8.30
N ASP A 24 -12.66 4.69 -7.86
CA ASP A 24 -13.40 3.76 -8.71
C ASP A 24 -12.52 3.20 -9.83
N ARG A 25 -11.38 2.65 -9.43
CA ARG A 25 -10.39 2.05 -10.32
C ARG A 25 -10.04 0.65 -9.85
N ARG A 26 -9.59 -0.19 -10.77
CA ARG A 26 -8.99 -1.49 -10.48
C ARG A 26 -7.59 -1.53 -11.04
N CYS A 27 -6.70 -2.26 -10.41
CA CYS A 27 -5.33 -2.41 -10.90
C CYS A 27 -5.12 -3.80 -11.51
N ARG A 28 -4.19 -3.86 -12.45
CA ARG A 28 -3.79 -5.10 -13.11
C ARG A 28 -2.46 -5.64 -12.62
N VAL A 29 -1.61 -4.78 -12.09
CA VAL A 29 -0.23 -5.12 -11.73
C VAL A 29 0.06 -4.65 -10.32
N ALA A 30 0.65 -5.52 -9.51
CA ALA A 30 1.18 -5.18 -8.21
C ALA A 30 2.71 -5.10 -8.30
N VAL A 31 3.29 -4.06 -7.72
CA VAL A 31 4.73 -3.79 -7.78
C VAL A 31 5.27 -3.66 -6.36
N LEU A 32 6.33 -4.40 -6.09
CA LEU A 32 7.09 -4.31 -4.85
C LEU A 32 8.43 -3.64 -5.15
N LYS A 33 8.73 -2.58 -4.43
CA LYS A 33 10.03 -1.91 -4.48
C LYS A 33 10.74 -2.10 -3.15
N ALA A 34 11.98 -2.54 -3.21
CA ALA A 34 12.79 -2.78 -2.02
C ALA A 34 14.17 -2.17 -2.20
N ARG A 35 14.66 -1.48 -1.17
CA ARG A 35 16.02 -0.96 -1.15
C ARG A 35 16.73 -1.55 0.06
N GLY A 36 17.90 -2.13 -0.17
CA GLY A 36 18.74 -2.67 0.89
C GLY A 36 19.53 -1.60 1.62
N ALA A 37 20.13 -1.98 2.75
CA ALA A 37 21.04 -1.11 3.50
C ALA A 37 22.25 -0.67 2.67
N ASP A 38 22.61 -1.46 1.65
CA ASP A 38 23.67 -1.16 0.69
C ASP A 38 23.22 -0.21 -0.42
N PHE A 39 22.01 0.34 -0.34
CA PHE A 39 21.38 1.22 -1.33
C PHE A 39 21.03 0.56 -2.66
N THR A 40 21.20 -0.75 -2.81
CA THR A 40 20.75 -1.48 -3.99
C THR A 40 19.23 -1.52 -4.01
N THR A 41 18.63 -1.09 -5.12
CA THR A 41 17.17 -1.11 -5.30
C THR A 41 16.76 -2.28 -6.16
N VAL A 42 15.75 -3.01 -5.73
CA VAL A 42 15.14 -4.10 -6.45
C VAL A 42 13.66 -3.80 -6.63
N THR A 43 13.17 -3.97 -7.85
CA THR A 43 11.74 -3.83 -8.14
C THR A 43 11.25 -5.15 -8.70
N ARG A 44 10.14 -5.65 -8.16
CA ARG A 44 9.48 -6.85 -8.63
C ARG A 44 8.02 -6.54 -8.90
N SER A 45 7.51 -7.05 -10.00
CA SER A 45 6.12 -6.85 -10.37
C SER A 45 5.50 -8.16 -10.81
N ARG A 46 4.18 -8.24 -10.67
CA ARG A 46 3.41 -9.37 -11.18
C ARG A 46 2.05 -8.88 -11.63
N THR A 47 1.64 -9.36 -12.81
CA THR A 47 0.29 -9.14 -13.29
C THR A 47 -0.67 -10.02 -12.50
N LEU A 48 -1.73 -9.42 -12.00
CA LEU A 48 -2.77 -10.13 -11.25
C LEU A 48 -3.62 -10.97 -12.21
N ALA A 49 -4.13 -12.10 -11.71
CA ALA A 49 -4.98 -12.98 -12.52
C ALA A 49 -6.25 -12.25 -12.98
N THR A 50 -6.79 -11.38 -12.13
CA THR A 50 -7.96 -10.56 -12.42
C THR A 50 -7.71 -9.15 -11.88
N PRO A 51 -8.10 -8.09 -12.62
CA PRO A 51 -8.03 -6.74 -12.08
C PRO A 51 -8.81 -6.62 -10.78
N THR A 52 -8.28 -5.87 -9.83
CA THR A 52 -8.85 -5.80 -8.49
C THR A 52 -8.67 -4.43 -7.85
N ASP A 53 -9.55 -4.11 -6.91
CA ASP A 53 -9.43 -2.99 -5.99
C ASP A 53 -9.39 -3.45 -4.52
N LEU A 54 -9.18 -4.76 -4.30
CA LEU A 54 -9.21 -5.35 -2.97
C LEU A 54 -7.80 -5.59 -2.43
N ALA A 55 -7.58 -5.18 -1.19
CA ALA A 55 -6.30 -5.36 -0.53
C ALA A 55 -5.91 -6.84 -0.42
N GLN A 56 -6.86 -7.73 -0.18
CA GLN A 56 -6.55 -9.15 -0.07
C GLN A 56 -5.90 -9.72 -1.33
N ASP A 57 -6.37 -9.32 -2.51
CA ASP A 57 -5.80 -9.78 -3.78
C ASP A 57 -4.39 -9.22 -4.01
N ILE A 58 -4.23 -7.93 -3.76
CA ILE A 58 -2.94 -7.25 -3.90
C ILE A 58 -1.94 -7.82 -2.90
N TRP A 59 -2.37 -8.04 -1.66
CA TRP A 59 -1.52 -8.57 -0.60
C TRP A 59 -1.02 -9.99 -0.91
N GLU A 60 -1.88 -10.83 -1.45
CA GLU A 60 -1.48 -12.18 -1.84
C GLU A 60 -0.28 -12.14 -2.80
N THR A 61 -0.34 -11.25 -3.79
CA THR A 61 0.75 -11.07 -4.74
C THR A 61 1.97 -10.40 -4.10
N VAL A 62 1.78 -9.31 -3.37
CA VAL A 62 2.89 -8.58 -2.73
C VAL A 62 3.62 -9.45 -1.72
N SER A 63 2.89 -10.20 -0.90
CA SER A 63 3.51 -11.09 0.10
C SER A 63 4.29 -12.22 -0.56
N SER A 64 3.81 -12.74 -1.67
CA SER A 64 4.53 -13.74 -2.47
C SER A 64 5.81 -13.15 -3.05
N LEU A 65 5.75 -11.98 -3.64
CA LEU A 65 6.93 -11.29 -4.18
C LEU A 65 7.96 -11.02 -3.08
N TYR A 66 7.50 -10.55 -1.92
CA TYR A 66 8.39 -10.28 -0.80
C TYR A 66 9.04 -11.55 -0.26
N SER A 67 8.28 -12.64 -0.15
CA SER A 67 8.80 -13.92 0.34
C SER A 67 9.90 -14.49 -0.57
N ALA A 68 9.85 -14.18 -1.85
CA ALA A 68 10.84 -14.61 -2.83
C ALA A 68 12.10 -13.74 -2.84
N LEU A 69 12.07 -12.56 -2.19
CA LEU A 69 13.26 -11.70 -2.14
C LEU A 69 14.22 -12.18 -1.05
N PRO A 70 15.52 -12.34 -1.39
CA PRO A 70 16.54 -12.55 -0.38
C PRO A 70 16.71 -11.28 0.47
N THR A 71 16.92 -11.47 1.76
CA THR A 71 17.21 -10.34 2.63
C THR A 71 18.65 -9.89 2.40
N PRO A 72 18.89 -8.62 2.02
CA PRO A 72 20.25 -8.15 1.81
C PRO A 72 21.01 -8.01 3.12
N PRO A 73 22.34 -8.00 3.07
CA PRO A 73 23.13 -7.69 4.27
C PRO A 73 22.71 -6.35 4.86
N GLY A 74 22.48 -6.34 6.17
CA GLY A 74 21.98 -5.15 6.86
C GLY A 74 20.49 -4.92 6.75
N GLY A 75 19.77 -5.80 6.06
CA GLY A 75 18.31 -5.73 5.93
C GLY A 75 17.81 -4.74 4.88
N PHE A 76 16.51 -4.53 4.85
CA PHE A 76 15.87 -3.58 3.96
C PHE A 76 15.81 -2.20 4.61
N ARG A 77 16.15 -1.18 3.83
CA ARG A 77 16.07 0.22 4.22
C ARG A 77 14.76 0.86 3.81
N LEU A 78 14.19 0.42 2.70
CA LEU A 78 12.95 0.94 2.17
C LEU A 78 12.16 -0.18 1.52
N LEU A 79 10.88 -0.21 1.80
CA LEU A 79 9.92 -1.10 1.16
C LEU A 79 8.71 -0.29 0.73
N GLY A 80 8.24 -0.54 -0.47
CA GLY A 80 7.09 0.16 -1.01
C GLY A 80 6.22 -0.73 -1.88
N VAL A 81 4.93 -0.45 -1.87
CA VAL A 81 3.94 -1.09 -2.73
C VAL A 81 3.40 -0.06 -3.69
N ARG A 82 3.30 -0.45 -4.95
CA ARG A 82 2.69 0.35 -5.99
C ARG A 82 1.78 -0.53 -6.83
N VAL A 83 0.75 0.05 -7.39
CA VAL A 83 -0.14 -0.64 -8.31
C VAL A 83 -0.12 0.07 -9.65
N GLU A 84 -0.27 -0.69 -10.72
CA GLU A 84 -0.21 -0.18 -12.08
C GLU A 84 -1.30 -0.82 -12.95
N GLY A 85 -1.47 -0.29 -14.16
CA GLY A 85 -2.47 -0.78 -15.08
C GLY A 85 -3.88 -0.50 -14.58
N LEU A 86 -4.15 0.76 -14.25
CA LEU A 86 -5.44 1.14 -13.69
C LEU A 86 -6.53 1.09 -14.75
N LEU A 87 -7.65 0.46 -14.41
CA LEU A 87 -8.81 0.34 -15.26
C LEU A 87 -9.99 1.11 -14.66
N ARG A 88 -10.77 1.75 -15.52
CA ARG A 88 -12.05 2.34 -15.16
C ARG A 88 -13.14 1.27 -15.17
N PRO A 89 -14.30 1.54 -14.52
CA PRO A 89 -15.38 0.56 -14.50
C PRO A 89 -15.81 0.09 -15.89
N ASP A 90 -15.74 0.98 -16.88
CA ASP A 90 -16.19 0.68 -18.25
C ASP A 90 -15.19 -0.17 -19.04
N ASP A 91 -13.93 -0.23 -18.61
CA ASP A 91 -12.86 -0.93 -19.33
C ASP A 91 -12.89 -2.45 -19.10
N GLY A 92 -13.66 -2.92 -18.13
CA GLY A 92 -13.63 -4.32 -17.71
C GLY A 92 -15.02 -4.95 -17.52
N VAL A 93 -15.99 -4.57 -18.34
CA VAL A 93 -17.38 -5.04 -18.18
C VAL A 93 -17.48 -6.57 -18.12
N GLN A 94 -16.72 -7.28 -18.95
CA GLN A 94 -16.76 -8.74 -18.96
C GLN A 94 -16.21 -9.39 -17.71
N LEU A 95 -15.29 -8.72 -17.02
CA LEU A 95 -14.70 -9.22 -15.78
C LEU A 95 -15.64 -9.10 -14.59
N LEU A 96 -16.66 -8.24 -14.69
CA LEU A 96 -17.62 -8.03 -13.62
C LEU A 96 -18.73 -9.08 -13.60
N LEU A 97 -18.91 -9.83 -14.69
CA LEU A 97 -19.99 -10.81 -14.80
C LEU A 97 -19.79 -12.02 -13.89
N ASP A 98 -18.54 -12.39 -13.60
CA ASP A 98 -18.20 -13.54 -12.77
C ASP A 98 -17.79 -13.13 -11.35
N GLU A 99 -17.94 -11.87 -11.00
CA GLU A 99 -17.51 -11.38 -9.70
C GLU A 99 -18.53 -11.72 -8.62
N ASP A 100 -18.05 -12.36 -7.54
CA ASP A 100 -18.87 -12.58 -6.36
C ASP A 100 -19.12 -11.24 -5.66
N PRO A 101 -20.40 -10.80 -5.55
CA PRO A 101 -20.71 -9.53 -4.90
C PRO A 101 -20.34 -9.48 -3.41
N ARG A 102 -20.07 -10.64 -2.80
CA ARG A 102 -19.60 -10.72 -1.41
C ARG A 102 -18.11 -10.42 -1.27
N ARG A 103 -17.36 -10.56 -2.37
CA ARG A 103 -15.94 -10.25 -2.36
C ARG A 103 -15.73 -8.79 -2.04
N GLY A 104 -14.87 -8.53 -1.08
CA GLY A 104 -14.54 -7.16 -0.70
C GLY A 104 -15.60 -6.47 0.16
N ALA A 105 -16.66 -7.16 0.59
CA ALA A 105 -17.69 -6.55 1.42
C ALA A 105 -17.10 -5.97 2.70
N SER A 106 -16.16 -6.66 3.34
CA SER A 106 -15.53 -6.19 4.57
C SER A 106 -14.62 -4.97 4.32
N GLU A 107 -13.91 -4.93 3.20
CA GLU A 107 -13.08 -3.77 2.84
C GLU A 107 -13.94 -2.55 2.52
N ARG A 108 -15.04 -2.73 1.80
CA ARG A 108 -15.98 -1.64 1.50
C ARG A 108 -16.69 -1.14 2.74
N ALA A 109 -17.04 -2.04 3.66
CA ALA A 109 -17.62 -1.66 4.95
C ALA A 109 -16.63 -0.85 5.77
N ALA A 110 -15.36 -1.23 5.80
CA ALA A 110 -14.31 -0.47 6.47
C ALA A 110 -14.12 0.91 5.84
N ASP A 111 -14.21 1.02 4.50
CA ASP A 111 -14.16 2.29 3.80
C ASP A 111 -15.31 3.20 4.22
N ALA A 112 -16.53 2.66 4.32
CA ALA A 112 -17.71 3.42 4.75
C ALA A 112 -17.56 3.95 6.18
N VAL A 113 -17.01 3.14 7.07
CA VAL A 113 -16.74 3.56 8.45
C VAL A 113 -15.71 4.68 8.47
N ARG A 114 -14.62 4.55 7.71
CA ARG A 114 -13.59 5.60 7.64
C ARG A 114 -14.15 6.91 7.11
N ARG A 115 -15.01 6.89 6.10
CA ARG A 115 -15.66 8.11 5.58
C ARG A 115 -16.54 8.79 6.60
N ARG A 116 -17.21 8.00 7.46
CA ARG A 116 -18.13 8.52 8.48
C ARG A 116 -17.41 8.94 9.76
N TRP A 117 -16.38 8.19 10.18
CA TRP A 117 -15.76 8.31 11.51
C TRP A 117 -14.27 8.69 11.47
N GLY A 118 -13.66 8.82 10.30
CA GLY A 118 -12.25 9.14 10.13
C GLY A 118 -11.41 7.95 9.71
N THR A 119 -10.21 8.24 9.19
CA THR A 119 -9.35 7.25 8.54
C THR A 119 -8.74 6.21 9.48
N HIS A 120 -8.73 6.44 10.78
CA HIS A 120 -8.09 5.55 11.77
C HIS A 120 -9.09 4.72 12.56
N ALA A 121 -10.38 4.79 12.23
CA ALA A 121 -11.42 4.08 12.98
C ALA A 121 -11.36 2.56 12.81
N VAL A 122 -10.85 2.07 11.67
CA VAL A 122 -10.73 0.65 11.38
C VAL A 122 -9.33 0.36 10.84
N ALA A 123 -8.66 -0.64 11.42
CA ALA A 123 -7.36 -1.11 10.95
C ALA A 123 -7.31 -2.63 11.06
N PRO A 124 -6.56 -3.33 10.19
CA PRO A 124 -6.32 -4.76 10.36
C PRO A 124 -5.66 -5.03 11.71
N ALA A 125 -6.04 -6.14 12.35
CA ALA A 125 -5.52 -6.50 13.67
C ALA A 125 -3.99 -6.57 13.70
N SER A 126 -3.35 -6.97 12.60
CA SER A 126 -1.90 -7.01 12.47
C SER A 126 -1.23 -5.64 12.57
N LEU A 127 -1.96 -4.56 12.33
CA LEU A 127 -1.45 -3.19 12.45
C LEU A 127 -1.66 -2.61 13.84
N LEU A 128 -2.56 -3.20 14.63
CA LEU A 128 -2.87 -2.70 15.97
C LEU A 128 -1.88 -3.15 17.04
N SER A 129 -1.03 -4.12 16.74
CA SER A 129 -0.10 -4.72 17.70
C SER A 129 1.32 -4.13 17.63
N GLY A 130 1.51 -3.04 16.92
CA GLY A 130 2.81 -2.39 16.79
C GLY A 130 2.78 -0.99 17.41
N ASP A 131 3.97 -0.49 17.72
CA ASP A 131 4.09 0.92 18.05
C ASP A 131 3.58 1.75 16.88
N GLY A 132 2.71 2.66 17.16
CA GLY A 132 2.18 3.54 16.14
C GLY A 132 3.31 4.22 15.37
N PRO A 133 3.06 4.56 14.09
CA PRO A 133 4.09 5.27 13.34
C PRO A 133 4.42 6.57 14.07
N THR A 134 5.68 6.73 14.39
CA THR A 134 6.16 7.99 14.92
C THR A 134 6.00 9.00 13.78
N LYS A 135 5.04 9.87 13.94
CA LYS A 135 4.87 10.94 12.98
C LYS A 135 6.09 11.84 13.09
N ALA A 136 6.91 11.84 12.08
CA ALA A 136 8.00 12.80 12.01
C ALA A 136 7.41 14.21 12.13
N PRO A 137 7.92 15.06 13.02
CA PRO A 137 7.47 16.43 13.06
C PRO A 137 7.73 17.08 11.72
N PRO A 138 6.81 17.90 11.22
CA PRO A 138 7.07 18.64 10.01
C PRO A 138 8.38 19.40 10.21
N GLY A 139 9.29 19.24 9.25
CA GLY A 139 10.56 19.94 9.29
C GLY A 139 10.27 21.42 9.50
N GLN A 140 10.84 21.98 10.51
CA GLN A 140 10.80 23.41 10.63
C GLN A 140 11.60 23.97 9.47
N GLU A 141 10.92 24.62 8.57
CA GLU A 141 11.62 25.40 7.59
C GLU A 141 12.44 26.43 8.34
N GLY A 142 13.73 26.27 8.27
CA GLY A 142 14.62 27.27 8.81
C GLY A 142 14.29 28.59 8.16
N ARG A 143 13.80 29.51 8.92
CA ARG A 143 13.68 30.86 8.44
C ARG A 143 15.06 31.32 8.09
N GLY A 144 15.29 31.45 6.82
CA GLY A 144 16.51 32.07 6.34
C GLY A 144 16.68 33.41 7.06
N GLY A 145 17.78 33.52 7.73
CA GLY A 145 18.10 34.74 8.40
C GLY A 145 18.01 35.90 7.42
N ARG A 146 17.23 36.87 7.77
CA ARG A 146 17.14 38.05 6.97
C ARG A 146 18.47 38.78 7.06
N GLY A 147 19.19 38.80 5.98
CA GLY A 147 20.42 39.58 5.91
C GLY A 147 20.07 41.04 6.16
N ARG A 148 20.62 41.55 7.22
CA ARG A 148 20.48 42.97 7.44
C ARG A 148 21.57 43.70 6.71
N ARG A 149 21.14 44.72 6.01
CA ARG A 149 22.07 45.62 5.38
C ARG A 149 22.28 46.79 6.27
N PRO A 150 23.49 47.27 6.41
CA PRO A 150 23.75 48.52 7.12
C PRO A 150 23.16 49.68 6.38
#